data_1b8281715943d069dde4e624a72fbcd2
#
_entry.id   1b8281715943d069dde4e624a72fbcd2
#
_cell.length_a   1.000
_cell.length_b   1.000
_cell.length_c   1.000
_cell.angle_alpha   90.00
_cell.angle_beta   90.00
_cell.angle_gamma   90.00
#
_symmetry.space_group_name_H-M   'P 1'
#
loop_
_entity.id
_entity.type
_entity.pdbx_description
1 polymer ?
#
loop_
_entity_poly.entity_id
_entity_poly.type
_entity_poly.pdbx_seq_one_letter_code
_entity_poly.pdbx_strand_id
1 'polypeptide(L)'
;MDKIFIVGMPGSGKSTMARYLCSKTKFNYLDLDEEIEKKSQKSVTEIFRDEGQEYFRSLETKLLKEIINKEKIFILSTGGGTPCFNKNMELMKKNGITIFLNTSIDTLIERVSRKNKRPLFNSKNIKET
;
A
#
# COMPACT_ATOMS: atom_id res chain seq x y z
N MET A 1 9.51 -0.59 14.33
CA MET A 1 9.64 -0.75 12.88
C MET A 1 9.32 0.54 12.19
N ASP A 2 10.21 0.99 11.37
CA ASP A 2 10.10 2.31 10.76
C ASP A 2 9.57 2.27 9.33
N LYS A 3 9.31 1.08 8.79
CA LYS A 3 8.80 0.92 7.45
C LYS A 3 7.53 0.12 7.50
N ILE A 4 6.45 0.69 6.98
CA ILE A 4 5.14 0.06 6.96
C ILE A 4 4.67 0.00 5.53
N PHE A 5 4.28 -1.20 5.09
CA PHE A 5 3.76 -1.43 3.75
C PHE A 5 2.28 -1.74 3.86
N ILE A 6 1.45 -1.03 3.10
CA ILE A 6 0.02 -1.28 3.07
C ILE A 6 -0.31 -1.87 1.71
N VAL A 7 -0.84 -3.08 1.69
CA VAL A 7 -1.19 -3.79 0.48
C VAL A 7 -2.70 -3.85 0.34
N GLY A 8 -3.22 -3.52 -0.81
CA GLY A 8 -4.65 -3.62 -1.06
C GLY A 8 -5.03 -3.18 -2.45
N MET A 9 -6.21 -3.61 -2.87
CA MET A 9 -6.76 -3.24 -4.16
C MET A 9 -7.28 -1.81 -4.13
N PRO A 10 -7.49 -1.17 -5.29
CA PRO A 10 -8.15 0.12 -5.32
C PRO A 10 -9.48 0.06 -4.57
N GLY A 11 -9.77 1.05 -3.78
CA GLY A 11 -10.99 1.09 -2.99
C GLY A 11 -10.97 0.29 -1.70
N SER A 12 -9.84 -0.30 -1.34
CA SER A 12 -9.72 -1.09 -0.11
C SER A 12 -9.54 -0.25 1.15
N GLY A 13 -9.30 1.06 1.00
CA GLY A 13 -9.09 1.94 2.13
C GLY A 13 -7.62 2.20 2.44
N LYS A 14 -6.71 1.91 1.51
CA LYS A 14 -5.28 2.14 1.73
C LYS A 14 -4.96 3.57 2.11
N SER A 15 -5.50 4.52 1.38
CA SER A 15 -5.24 5.94 1.66
C SER A 15 -5.75 6.35 3.03
N THR A 16 -6.94 5.86 3.41
CA THR A 16 -7.52 6.15 4.71
C THR A 16 -6.65 5.58 5.82
N MET A 17 -6.23 4.32 5.67
CA MET A 17 -5.34 3.69 6.65
C MET A 17 -4.01 4.44 6.74
N ALA A 18 -3.44 4.82 5.60
CA ALA A 18 -2.17 5.54 5.57
C ALA A 18 -2.27 6.88 6.29
N ARG A 19 -3.34 7.64 6.05
CA ARG A 19 -3.55 8.91 6.74
C ARG A 19 -3.68 8.71 8.24
N TYR A 20 -4.43 7.70 8.63
CA TYR A 20 -4.59 7.38 10.04
C TYR A 20 -3.23 7.09 10.69
N LEU A 21 -2.44 6.23 10.07
CA LEU A 21 -1.13 5.86 10.60
C LEU A 21 -0.17 7.06 10.62
N CYS A 22 -0.20 7.89 9.59
CA CYS A 22 0.62 9.09 9.56
C CYS A 22 0.27 10.05 10.72
N SER A 23 -1.02 10.17 11.03
CA SER A 23 -1.45 11.04 12.12
C SER A 23 -0.95 10.54 13.48
N LYS A 24 -0.70 9.24 13.61
CA LYS A 24 -0.26 8.63 14.86
C LYS A 24 1.25 8.49 14.99
N THR A 25 1.96 8.45 13.86
CA THR A 25 3.38 8.09 13.87
C THR A 25 4.30 9.20 13.38
N LYS A 26 3.79 10.16 12.65
CA LYS A 26 4.58 11.20 11.96
C LYS A 26 5.45 10.63 10.84
N PHE A 27 5.15 9.41 10.37
CA PHE A 27 5.84 8.82 9.24
C PHE A 27 5.41 9.54 7.95
N ASN A 28 6.28 9.57 6.96
CA ASN A 28 5.94 10.08 5.63
C ASN A 28 5.14 9.05 4.86
N TYR A 29 4.16 9.51 4.09
CA TYR A 29 3.36 8.63 3.25
C TYR A 29 3.84 8.66 1.82
N LEU A 30 3.99 7.48 1.24
CA LEU A 30 4.35 7.29 -0.17
C LEU A 30 3.38 6.31 -0.81
N ASP A 31 3.11 6.51 -2.09
CA ASP A 31 2.29 5.59 -2.88
C ASP A 31 3.16 5.06 -4.00
N LEU A 32 3.30 3.73 -4.07
CA LEU A 32 4.21 3.12 -5.04
C LEU A 32 3.79 3.39 -6.48
N ASP A 33 2.49 3.33 -6.79
CA ASP A 33 2.02 3.63 -8.13
C ASP A 33 2.31 5.07 -8.52
N GLU A 34 2.13 6.01 -7.60
CA GLU A 34 2.46 7.41 -7.87
C GLU A 34 3.96 7.58 -8.14
N GLU A 35 4.81 6.87 -7.39
CA GLU A 35 6.26 6.95 -7.60
C GLU A 35 6.64 6.36 -8.95
N ILE A 36 5.99 5.28 -9.36
CA ILE A 36 6.20 4.70 -10.68
C ILE A 36 5.81 5.69 -11.78
N GLU A 37 4.66 6.32 -11.62
CA GLU A 37 4.18 7.28 -12.62
C GLU A 37 5.09 8.51 -12.73
N LYS A 38 5.59 8.99 -11.61
CA LYS A 38 6.55 10.10 -11.63
C LYS A 38 7.83 9.72 -12.36
N LYS A 39 8.34 8.53 -12.07
CA LYS A 39 9.60 8.07 -12.65
C LYS A 39 9.49 7.86 -14.14
N SER A 40 8.40 7.26 -14.59
CA SER A 40 8.21 6.90 -15.99
C SER A 40 7.57 8.01 -16.82
N GLN A 41 6.97 8.99 -16.17
CA GLN A 41 6.21 10.07 -16.81
C GLN A 41 5.03 9.53 -17.64
N LYS A 42 4.49 8.41 -17.19
CA LYS A 42 3.32 7.76 -17.78
C LYS A 42 2.42 7.24 -16.67
N SER A 43 1.13 7.15 -16.93
CA SER A 43 0.22 6.50 -15.99
C SER A 43 0.49 5.00 -15.96
N VAL A 44 0.06 4.33 -14.91
CA VAL A 44 0.18 2.86 -14.81
C VAL A 44 -0.52 2.22 -16.00
N THR A 45 -1.71 2.71 -16.37
CA THR A 45 -2.45 2.20 -17.52
C THR A 45 -1.64 2.31 -18.80
N GLU A 46 -0.98 3.45 -19.01
CA GLU A 46 -0.14 3.66 -20.19
C GLU A 46 1.06 2.74 -20.22
N ILE A 47 1.66 2.49 -19.05
CA ILE A 47 2.82 1.60 -18.96
C ILE A 47 2.40 0.18 -19.35
N PHE A 48 1.27 -0.30 -18.83
CA PHE A 48 0.77 -1.62 -19.20
C PHE A 48 0.47 -1.72 -20.68
N ARG A 49 -0.16 -0.70 -21.24
CA ARG A 49 -0.52 -0.68 -22.66
C ARG A 49 0.71 -0.68 -23.56
N ASP A 50 1.69 0.17 -23.24
CA ASP A 50 2.82 0.42 -24.12
C ASP A 50 3.99 -0.55 -23.90
N GLU A 51 4.23 -0.94 -22.66
CA GLU A 51 5.40 -1.73 -22.30
C GLU A 51 5.07 -3.15 -21.81
N GLY A 52 3.84 -3.39 -21.38
CA GLY A 52 3.41 -4.70 -20.93
C GLY A 52 3.62 -4.94 -19.44
N GLN A 53 3.06 -6.06 -18.97
CA GLN A 53 3.06 -6.39 -17.56
C GLN A 53 4.46 -6.69 -17.02
N GLU A 54 5.28 -7.41 -17.76
CA GLU A 54 6.62 -7.76 -17.27
C GLU A 54 7.45 -6.52 -17.00
N TYR A 55 7.39 -5.56 -17.90
CA TYR A 55 8.10 -4.30 -17.72
C TYR A 55 7.60 -3.58 -16.48
N PHE A 56 6.29 -3.49 -16.31
CA PHE A 56 5.71 -2.83 -15.15
C PHE A 56 6.17 -3.51 -13.85
N ARG A 57 6.13 -4.83 -13.80
CA ARG A 57 6.50 -5.56 -12.58
C ARG A 57 7.98 -5.40 -12.26
N SER A 58 8.84 -5.34 -13.28
CA SER A 58 10.26 -5.07 -13.07
C SER A 58 10.48 -3.67 -12.53
N LEU A 59 9.79 -2.69 -13.08
CA LEU A 59 9.90 -1.31 -12.63
C LEU A 59 9.36 -1.16 -11.21
N GLU A 60 8.26 -1.80 -10.90
CA GLU A 60 7.66 -1.81 -9.57
C GLU A 60 8.66 -2.33 -8.53
N THR A 61 9.29 -3.46 -8.81
CA THR A 61 10.27 -4.05 -7.90
C THR A 61 11.49 -3.16 -7.74
N LYS A 62 11.96 -2.58 -8.84
CA LYS A 62 13.10 -1.68 -8.79
C LYS A 62 12.82 -0.48 -7.90
N LEU A 63 11.68 0.15 -8.07
CA LEU A 63 11.32 1.32 -7.28
C LEU A 63 11.04 0.96 -5.82
N LEU A 64 10.45 -0.21 -5.58
CA LEU A 64 10.27 -0.68 -4.22
C LEU A 64 11.62 -0.79 -3.49
N LYS A 65 12.60 -1.38 -4.15
CA LYS A 65 13.95 -1.50 -3.58
C LYS A 65 14.59 -0.14 -3.35
N GLU A 66 14.44 0.76 -4.29
CA GLU A 66 15.00 2.11 -4.16
C GLU A 66 14.40 2.84 -2.95
N ILE A 67 13.09 2.77 -2.78
CA ILE A 67 12.42 3.41 -1.66
C ILE A 67 12.89 2.81 -0.34
N ILE A 68 12.97 1.49 -0.25
CA ILE A 68 13.42 0.81 0.96
C ILE A 68 14.83 1.23 1.33
N ASN A 69 15.71 1.37 0.35
CA ASN A 69 17.11 1.72 0.61
C ASN A 69 17.31 3.20 0.89
N LYS A 70 16.49 4.05 0.30
CA LYS A 70 16.65 5.50 0.40
C LYS A 70 15.94 6.09 1.61
N GLU A 71 14.70 5.63 1.86
CA GLU A 71 13.88 6.18 2.93
C GLU A 71 13.99 5.31 4.17
N LYS A 72 14.22 5.93 5.31
CA LYS A 72 14.36 5.18 6.56
C LYS A 72 13.05 4.98 7.28
N ILE A 73 12.15 5.94 7.18
CA ILE A 73 10.88 5.95 7.91
C ILE A 73 9.77 6.31 6.94
N PHE A 74 8.85 5.38 6.69
CA PHE A 74 7.77 5.66 5.75
C PHE A 74 6.58 4.71 5.92
N ILE A 75 5.47 5.13 5.34
CA ILE A 75 4.32 4.28 5.10
C ILE A 75 4.15 4.23 3.59
N LEU A 76 4.28 3.06 3.00
CA LEU A 76 4.21 2.88 1.56
C LEU A 76 2.96 2.10 1.19
N SER A 77 2.10 2.71 0.39
CA SER A 77 0.92 2.04 -0.16
C SER A 77 1.33 1.31 -1.44
N THR A 78 0.96 0.04 -1.55
CA THR A 78 1.24 -0.77 -2.73
C THR A 78 -0.04 -1.37 -3.26
N GLY A 79 -0.04 -1.79 -4.53
CA GLY A 79 -1.19 -2.47 -5.10
C GLY A 79 -1.34 -3.90 -4.58
N GLY A 80 -2.53 -4.46 -4.76
CA GLY A 80 -2.80 -5.82 -4.30
C GLY A 80 -1.95 -6.88 -4.99
N GLY A 81 -1.47 -6.61 -6.21
CA GLY A 81 -0.62 -7.54 -6.93
C GLY A 81 0.87 -7.43 -6.60
N THR A 82 1.28 -6.33 -5.96
CA THR A 82 2.71 -6.11 -5.67
C THR A 82 3.39 -7.30 -5.00
N PRO A 83 2.84 -7.89 -3.92
CA PRO A 83 3.54 -8.98 -3.24
C PRO A 83 3.63 -10.27 -4.04
N CYS A 84 2.87 -10.39 -5.13
CA CYS A 84 2.82 -11.63 -5.90
C CYS A 84 3.96 -11.79 -6.90
N PHE A 85 4.77 -10.77 -7.10
CA PHE A 85 5.80 -10.76 -8.16
C PHE A 85 7.20 -10.52 -7.60
N ASN A 86 8.17 -11.15 -8.24
CA ASN A 86 9.60 -10.88 -8.03
C ASN A 86 10.03 -10.91 -6.56
N LYS A 87 9.38 -11.74 -5.75
CA LYS A 87 9.69 -11.89 -4.32
C LYS A 87 9.50 -10.58 -3.53
N ASN A 88 8.64 -9.71 -4.01
CA ASN A 88 8.36 -8.45 -3.31
C ASN A 88 7.84 -8.68 -1.89
N MET A 89 7.05 -9.75 -1.68
CA MET A 89 6.55 -10.06 -0.34
C MET A 89 7.68 -10.34 0.63
N GLU A 90 8.68 -11.12 0.20
CA GLU A 90 9.83 -11.40 1.04
C GLU A 90 10.61 -10.14 1.35
N LEU A 91 10.77 -9.29 0.34
CA LEU A 91 11.47 -8.01 0.50
C LEU A 91 10.77 -7.11 1.52
N MET A 92 9.46 -7.01 1.42
CA MET A 92 8.69 -6.20 2.36
C MET A 92 8.74 -6.74 3.79
N LYS A 93 8.54 -8.04 3.94
CA LYS A 93 8.60 -8.68 5.26
C LYS A 93 9.96 -8.52 5.94
N LYS A 94 11.00 -8.61 5.15
CA LYS A 94 12.36 -8.48 5.66
C LYS A 94 12.63 -7.06 6.18
N ASN A 95 12.00 -6.07 5.58
CA ASN A 95 12.32 -4.68 5.85
C ASN A 95 11.33 -3.93 6.74
N GLY A 96 10.17 -4.50 6.99
CA GLY A 96 9.18 -3.79 7.80
C GLY A 96 7.94 -4.60 8.10
N ILE A 97 6.88 -3.88 8.46
CA ILE A 97 5.57 -4.46 8.78
C ILE A 97 4.69 -4.35 7.54
N THR A 98 4.01 -5.42 7.18
CA THR A 98 3.08 -5.43 6.06
C THR A 98 1.65 -5.56 6.57
N ILE A 99 0.79 -4.64 6.15
CA ILE A 99 -0.63 -4.64 6.49
C ILE A 99 -1.42 -4.92 5.22
N PHE A 100 -2.29 -5.93 5.26
CA PHE A 100 -3.13 -6.29 4.13
C PHE A 100 -4.55 -5.79 4.34
N LEU A 101 -5.07 -5.05 3.37
CA LEU A 101 -6.45 -4.58 3.39
C LEU A 101 -7.23 -5.34 2.33
N ASN A 102 -8.10 -6.23 2.76
CA ASN A 102 -8.88 -7.09 1.87
C ASN A 102 -10.28 -6.56 1.61
N THR A 103 -10.65 -5.47 2.27
CA THR A 103 -12.02 -5.00 2.28
C THR A 103 -12.04 -3.54 1.85
N SER A 104 -12.99 -3.17 0.99
CA SER A 104 -13.15 -1.77 0.59
C SER A 104 -13.57 -0.91 1.78
N ILE A 105 -13.32 0.40 1.67
CA ILE A 105 -13.71 1.33 2.72
C ILE A 105 -15.24 1.33 2.92
N ASP A 106 -16.00 1.18 1.84
CA ASP A 106 -17.46 1.12 1.94
C ASP A 106 -17.92 -0.09 2.73
N THR A 107 -17.29 -1.24 2.50
CA THR A 107 -17.60 -2.45 3.25
C THR A 107 -17.23 -2.30 4.72
N LEU A 108 -16.11 -1.64 5.01
CA LEU A 108 -15.71 -1.38 6.38
C LEU A 108 -16.73 -0.51 7.10
N ILE A 109 -17.19 0.53 6.42
CA ILE A 109 -18.22 1.43 6.98
C ILE A 109 -19.48 0.66 7.27
N GLU A 110 -19.94 -0.16 6.32
CA GLU A 110 -21.12 -0.98 6.50
C GLU A 110 -21.02 -1.92 7.69
N ARG A 111 -19.88 -2.60 7.82
CA ARG A 111 -19.68 -3.53 8.93
C ARG A 111 -19.72 -2.83 10.28
N VAL A 112 -19.09 -1.68 10.38
CA VAL A 112 -19.09 -0.92 11.62
C VAL A 112 -20.51 -0.42 11.94
N SER A 113 -21.23 0.04 10.93
CA SER A 113 -22.61 0.50 11.11
C SER A 113 -23.52 -0.62 11.62
N ARG A 114 -23.36 -1.83 11.08
CA ARG A 114 -24.14 -2.98 11.53
C ARG A 114 -23.84 -3.39 12.96
N LYS A 115 -22.58 -3.27 13.34
CA LYS A 115 -22.17 -3.59 14.71
C LYS A 115 -22.52 -2.49 15.69
N ASN A 116 -22.82 -1.33 15.17
CA ASN A 116 -23.49 -0.26 15.92
C ASN A 116 -22.71 0.41 17.02
N LYS A 117 -21.66 -0.16 17.51
CA LYS A 117 -21.01 0.37 18.71
C LYS A 117 -19.54 0.65 18.57
N ARG A 118 -18.93 0.14 17.53
CA ARG A 118 -17.50 0.23 17.42
C ARG A 118 -17.06 1.46 16.69
N PRO A 119 -16.03 2.16 17.17
CA PRO A 119 -15.44 3.26 16.44
C PRO A 119 -14.93 2.75 15.09
N LEU A 120 -15.21 3.50 14.04
CA LEU A 120 -14.85 3.11 12.68
C LEU A 120 -13.37 2.81 12.52
N PHE A 121 -12.54 3.65 13.09
CA PHE A 121 -11.10 3.55 12.91
C PHE A 121 -10.36 3.05 14.14
N ASN A 122 -10.94 2.13 14.83
CA ASN A 122 -10.22 1.39 15.85
C ASN A 122 -9.14 0.59 15.13
N SER A 123 -7.87 0.85 15.44
CA SER A 123 -6.76 0.25 14.72
C SER A 123 -6.75 -1.28 14.76
N LYS A 124 -7.18 -1.86 15.85
CA LYS A 124 -7.26 -3.30 15.99
C LYS A 124 -8.27 -3.90 15.01
N ASN A 125 -9.45 -3.29 14.92
CA ASN A 125 -10.48 -3.77 14.01
C ASN A 125 -10.04 -3.63 12.55
N ILE A 126 -9.39 -2.53 12.23
CA ILE A 126 -8.89 -2.31 10.88
C ILE A 126 -7.85 -3.35 10.49
N LYS A 127 -6.96 -3.68 11.41
CA LYS A 127 -5.91 -4.68 11.15
C LYS A 127 -6.48 -6.07 10.93
N GLU A 128 -7.56 -6.39 11.59
CA GLU A 128 -8.21 -7.70 11.45
C GLU A 128 -9.00 -7.81 10.15
N THR A 129 -9.26 -6.72 9.50
CA THR A 129 -9.99 -6.70 8.24
C THR A 129 -9.05 -6.94 7.08
#